data_5e48a67bc98e86e90765c2e24d72eb82
#
_entry.id   5e48a67bc98e86e90765c2e24d72eb82
#
_cell.length_a   1.000
_cell.length_b   1.000
_cell.length_c   1.000
_cell.angle_alpha   90.00
_cell.angle_beta   90.00
_cell.angle_gamma   90.00
#
_symmetry.space_group_name_H-M   'P 1'
#
loop_
_entity.id
_entity.type
_entity.pdbx_description
1 polymer ?
#
loop_
_entity_poly.entity_id
_entity_poly.type
_entity_poly.pdbx_seq_one_letter_code
_entity_poly.pdbx_strand_id
1 'polypeptide(L)'
;MILNNALLLVLLVLAVAAGWMLGRGGLRMDGAERAQLPSQYYRGFNFLLDGEEDDAVDAFTEALAVNEDTLDTHIALGSVLRKRGEVDRAIRIHQNLLKRPQLTAVQLHQSHLELARDFIAAGLYDRAEQLLSDLAVQSTEFSATAQRHLLDVHEAQRDWVAATAIADQLIAQAGEGGQSATGQGQPAQQLRGHYLCEQGDAALESGDVTTAGDFYEDALRGQDQDLRARMSLAKLRLSAGDPEAALA
;
A
#
# COMPACT_ATOMS: atom_id res chain seq x y z
N MET A 1 -78.64 -1.52 29.54
CA MET A 1 -77.60 -0.47 29.67
C MET A 1 -76.50 -0.81 30.65
N ILE A 2 -76.76 -1.38 31.81
CA ILE A 2 -75.79 -1.69 32.88
C ILE A 2 -74.77 -2.78 32.46
N LEU A 3 -75.21 -3.78 31.69
CA LEU A 3 -74.33 -4.86 31.22
C LEU A 3 -73.31 -4.39 30.21
N ASN A 4 -73.60 -3.41 29.40
CA ASN A 4 -72.69 -2.87 28.40
C ASN A 4 -71.56 -2.02 29.04
N ASN A 5 -71.86 -1.32 30.13
CA ASN A 5 -70.88 -0.52 30.87
C ASN A 5 -69.93 -1.42 31.69
N ALA A 6 -70.40 -2.54 32.20
CA ALA A 6 -69.59 -3.53 32.92
C ALA A 6 -68.57 -4.21 31.95
N LEU A 7 -69.02 -4.53 30.73
CA LEU A 7 -68.15 -5.11 29.69
C LEU A 7 -67.05 -4.14 29.27
N LEU A 8 -67.39 -2.85 29.10
CA LEU A 8 -66.43 -1.78 28.76
C LEU A 8 -65.39 -1.58 29.86
N LEU A 9 -65.81 -1.63 31.14
CA LEU A 9 -64.87 -1.53 32.26
C LEU A 9 -63.90 -2.74 32.32
N VAL A 10 -64.37 -3.95 32.08
CA VAL A 10 -63.52 -5.14 32.02
C VAL A 10 -62.51 -5.04 30.88
N LEU A 11 -62.94 -4.62 29.70
CA LEU A 11 -62.02 -4.42 28.56
C LEU A 11 -61.00 -3.31 28.83
N LEU A 12 -61.36 -2.24 29.49
CA LEU A 12 -60.46 -1.18 29.88
C LEU A 12 -59.37 -1.68 30.87
N VAL A 13 -59.79 -2.44 31.88
CA VAL A 13 -58.88 -3.04 32.87
C VAL A 13 -57.91 -4.04 32.19
N LEU A 14 -58.43 -4.87 31.28
CA LEU A 14 -57.61 -5.80 30.51
C LEU A 14 -56.62 -5.06 29.59
N ALA A 15 -57.02 -3.97 28.94
CA ALA A 15 -56.14 -3.15 28.10
C ALA A 15 -55.02 -2.46 28.92
N VAL A 16 -55.40 -1.94 30.11
CA VAL A 16 -54.41 -1.35 31.05
C VAL A 16 -53.43 -2.40 31.60
N ALA A 17 -53.97 -3.58 31.98
CA ALA A 17 -53.12 -4.69 32.46
C ALA A 17 -52.22 -5.21 31.36
N ALA A 18 -52.72 -5.37 30.13
CA ALA A 18 -51.90 -5.74 28.98
C ALA A 18 -50.83 -4.68 28.64
N GLY A 19 -51.20 -3.41 28.65
CA GLY A 19 -50.26 -2.29 28.46
C GLY A 19 -49.19 -2.21 29.54
N TRP A 20 -49.58 -2.48 30.81
CA TRP A 20 -48.62 -2.54 31.91
C TRP A 20 -47.73 -3.78 31.87
N MET A 21 -48.26 -4.93 31.44
CA MET A 21 -47.49 -6.18 31.29
C MET A 21 -46.53 -6.10 30.08
N LEU A 22 -46.97 -5.50 28.96
CA LEU A 22 -46.16 -5.18 27.78
C LEU A 22 -45.13 -4.11 28.11
N GLY A 23 -45.48 -3.11 28.92
CA GLY A 23 -44.54 -2.06 29.37
C GLY A 23 -43.51 -2.59 30.39
N ARG A 24 -43.88 -3.63 31.20
CA ARG A 24 -43.00 -4.22 32.20
C ARG A 24 -42.23 -5.43 31.68
N GLY A 25 -42.81 -6.15 30.69
CA GLY A 25 -42.13 -7.09 29.80
C GLY A 25 -41.51 -6.36 28.62
N GLY A 26 -41.61 -5.02 28.64
CA GLY A 26 -41.04 -4.18 27.64
C GLY A 26 -39.67 -4.66 27.36
N LEU A 27 -39.53 -5.11 26.11
CA LEU A 27 -38.28 -5.17 25.44
C LEU A 27 -37.16 -4.71 26.36
N ARG A 28 -36.62 -5.65 27.15
CA ARG A 28 -35.20 -5.64 27.36
C ARG A 28 -34.65 -5.78 25.93
N MET A 29 -34.68 -4.69 25.20
CA MET A 29 -33.55 -4.37 24.35
C MET A 29 -32.38 -4.52 25.32
N ASP A 30 -31.78 -5.71 25.30
CA ASP A 30 -30.46 -5.93 25.85
C ASP A 30 -29.72 -4.65 25.58
N GLY A 31 -29.27 -4.00 26.66
CA GLY A 31 -28.72 -2.67 26.54
C GLY A 31 -27.81 -2.69 25.35
N ALA A 32 -28.28 -2.12 24.25
CA ALA A 32 -27.37 -1.50 23.35
C ALA A 32 -26.51 -0.73 24.33
N GLU A 33 -25.35 -1.32 24.69
CA GLU A 33 -24.27 -0.60 25.32
C GLU A 33 -24.40 0.75 24.66
N ARG A 34 -24.86 1.74 25.42
CA ARG A 34 -24.72 3.11 24.98
C ARG A 34 -23.25 3.17 24.78
N ALA A 35 -22.82 2.96 23.56
CA ALA A 35 -21.45 3.05 23.15
C ALA A 35 -21.05 4.45 23.59
N GLN A 36 -20.53 4.54 24.82
CA GLN A 36 -19.95 5.79 25.29
C GLN A 36 -18.85 6.01 24.27
N LEU A 37 -19.05 7.03 23.43
CA LEU A 37 -18.05 7.43 22.47
C LEU A 37 -16.71 7.50 23.20
N PRO A 38 -15.67 6.83 22.70
CA PRO A 38 -14.36 6.86 23.32
C PRO A 38 -13.96 8.30 23.66
N SER A 39 -13.21 8.49 24.74
CA SER A 39 -12.79 9.84 25.19
C SER A 39 -12.08 10.63 24.09
N GLN A 40 -11.43 9.95 23.16
CA GLN A 40 -10.79 10.53 21.98
C GLN A 40 -11.78 11.23 21.04
N TYR A 41 -13.05 10.74 20.93
CA TYR A 41 -14.08 11.47 20.17
C TYR A 41 -14.36 12.84 20.73
N TYR A 42 -14.46 12.97 22.07
CA TYR A 42 -14.65 14.27 22.71
C TYR A 42 -13.44 15.19 22.51
N ARG A 43 -12.23 14.62 22.50
CA ARG A 43 -11.02 15.39 22.15
C ARG A 43 -11.09 15.90 20.70
N GLY A 44 -11.48 15.04 19.74
CA GLY A 44 -11.65 15.43 18.36
C GLY A 44 -12.67 16.56 18.18
N PHE A 45 -13.78 16.50 18.89
CA PHE A 45 -14.77 17.59 18.88
C PHE A 45 -14.23 18.90 19.47
N ASN A 46 -13.45 18.83 20.56
CA ASN A 46 -12.84 20.03 21.14
C ASN A 46 -11.86 20.67 20.16
N PHE A 47 -10.99 19.89 19.52
CA PHE A 47 -10.09 20.39 18.49
C PHE A 47 -10.83 21.04 17.31
N LEU A 48 -11.98 20.45 16.86
CA LEU A 48 -12.82 21.09 15.83
C LEU A 48 -13.39 22.44 16.30
N LEU A 49 -13.79 22.54 17.56
CA LEU A 49 -14.33 23.79 18.11
C LEU A 49 -13.26 24.86 18.26
N ASP A 50 -12.01 24.43 18.51
CA ASP A 50 -10.84 25.32 18.63
C ASP A 50 -10.24 25.67 17.25
N GLY A 51 -10.77 25.10 16.16
CA GLY A 51 -10.30 25.32 14.79
C GLY A 51 -9.03 24.53 14.42
N GLU A 52 -8.66 23.56 15.25
CA GLU A 52 -7.49 22.69 15.07
C GLU A 52 -7.92 21.42 14.29
N GLU A 53 -8.21 21.59 12.97
CA GLU A 53 -8.77 20.52 12.14
C GLU A 53 -7.86 19.29 12.05
N ASP A 54 -6.54 19.49 12.03
CA ASP A 54 -5.57 18.41 11.93
C ASP A 54 -5.53 17.56 13.20
N ASP A 55 -5.52 18.18 14.37
CA ASP A 55 -5.55 17.50 15.67
C ASP A 55 -6.89 16.80 15.89
N ALA A 56 -7.98 17.37 15.36
CA ALA A 56 -9.29 16.72 15.36
C ALA A 56 -9.29 15.41 14.55
N VAL A 57 -8.71 15.42 13.33
CA VAL A 57 -8.60 14.21 12.50
C VAL A 57 -7.74 13.16 13.19
N ASP A 58 -6.63 13.54 13.81
CA ASP A 58 -5.77 12.61 14.55
C ASP A 58 -6.53 11.99 15.73
N ALA A 59 -7.25 12.80 16.52
CA ALA A 59 -8.05 12.31 17.63
C ALA A 59 -9.18 11.39 17.20
N PHE A 60 -9.88 11.69 16.09
CA PHE A 60 -10.92 10.81 15.54
C PHE A 60 -10.33 9.52 14.99
N THR A 61 -9.16 9.58 14.37
CA THR A 61 -8.47 8.37 13.87
C THR A 61 -8.06 7.46 15.01
N GLU A 62 -7.59 8.02 16.14
CA GLU A 62 -7.31 7.25 17.35
C GLU A 62 -8.57 6.66 17.99
N ALA A 63 -9.70 7.36 17.90
CA ALA A 63 -10.97 6.92 18.46
C ALA A 63 -11.64 5.81 17.67
N LEU A 64 -11.37 5.70 16.36
CA LEU A 64 -11.88 4.62 15.54
C LEU A 64 -11.29 3.30 16.01
N ALA A 65 -12.15 2.46 16.61
CA ALA A 65 -11.76 1.12 16.96
C ALA A 65 -11.39 0.37 15.66
N VAL A 66 -10.14 -0.04 15.55
CA VAL A 66 -9.72 -0.91 14.44
C VAL A 66 -10.24 -2.31 14.73
N ASN A 67 -11.18 -2.77 13.93
CA ASN A 67 -11.70 -4.14 13.90
C ASN A 67 -11.67 -4.62 12.44
N GLU A 68 -12.12 -5.85 12.18
CA GLU A 68 -12.14 -6.40 10.82
C GLU A 68 -12.92 -5.52 9.84
N ASP A 69 -14.02 -4.89 10.29
CA ASP A 69 -14.88 -4.04 9.45
C ASP A 69 -14.28 -2.67 9.15
N THR A 70 -13.35 -2.18 9.97
CA THR A 70 -12.77 -0.83 9.85
C THR A 70 -11.34 -0.81 9.33
N LEU A 71 -10.69 -1.96 9.19
CA LEU A 71 -9.31 -2.06 8.70
C LEU A 71 -9.14 -1.38 7.34
N ASP A 72 -9.99 -1.74 6.37
CA ASP A 72 -9.93 -1.18 5.01
C ASP A 72 -10.14 0.34 5.01
N THR A 73 -10.98 0.84 5.92
CA THR A 73 -11.18 2.29 6.10
C THR A 73 -9.92 2.99 6.56
N HIS A 74 -9.16 2.40 7.50
CA HIS A 74 -7.90 2.96 7.96
C HIS A 74 -6.83 2.91 6.88
N ILE A 75 -6.74 1.81 6.13
CA ILE A 75 -5.85 1.68 4.97
C ILE A 75 -6.18 2.75 3.92
N ALA A 76 -7.46 2.92 3.59
CA ALA A 76 -7.91 3.94 2.65
C ALA A 76 -7.59 5.37 3.14
N LEU A 77 -7.83 5.66 4.43
CA LEU A 77 -7.52 6.95 5.03
C LEU A 77 -6.03 7.27 4.97
N GLY A 78 -5.16 6.33 5.38
CA GLY A 78 -3.72 6.48 5.28
C GLY A 78 -3.27 6.73 3.84
N SER A 79 -3.83 5.97 2.88
CA SER A 79 -3.54 6.17 1.45
C SER A 79 -3.97 7.54 0.92
N VAL A 80 -5.10 8.09 1.39
CA VAL A 80 -5.55 9.45 1.04
C VAL A 80 -4.60 10.49 1.61
N LEU A 81 -4.20 10.36 2.88
CA LEU A 81 -3.25 11.28 3.52
C LEU A 81 -1.90 11.28 2.81
N ARG A 82 -1.36 10.10 2.44
CA ARG A 82 -0.14 9.98 1.64
C ARG A 82 -0.26 10.74 0.31
N LYS A 83 -1.38 10.57 -0.42
CA LYS A 83 -1.63 11.27 -1.69
C LYS A 83 -1.74 12.79 -1.54
N ARG A 84 -2.17 13.27 -0.37
CA ARG A 84 -2.19 14.70 -0.03
C ARG A 84 -0.84 15.26 0.41
N GLY A 85 0.18 14.39 0.55
CA GLY A 85 1.50 14.78 1.06
C GLY A 85 1.61 14.76 2.59
N GLU A 86 0.55 14.38 3.31
CA GLU A 86 0.52 14.26 4.77
C GLU A 86 1.13 12.92 5.22
N VAL A 87 2.37 12.67 4.80
CA VAL A 87 2.99 11.33 4.87
C VAL A 87 3.21 10.87 6.31
N ASP A 88 3.60 11.78 7.21
CA ASP A 88 3.80 11.46 8.64
C ASP A 88 2.52 10.95 9.31
N ARG A 89 1.37 11.49 8.91
CA ARG A 89 0.06 11.04 9.40
C ARG A 89 -0.31 9.68 8.85
N ALA A 90 -0.04 9.43 7.56
CA ALA A 90 -0.24 8.12 6.94
C ALA A 90 0.60 7.06 7.65
N ILE A 91 1.88 7.32 7.90
CA ILE A 91 2.79 6.43 8.64
C ILE A 91 2.20 6.09 10.02
N ARG A 92 1.73 7.09 10.78
CA ARG A 92 1.14 6.85 12.11
C ARG A 92 -0.09 5.94 12.03
N ILE A 93 -0.97 6.15 11.05
CA ILE A 93 -2.16 5.31 10.86
C ILE A 93 -1.76 3.87 10.59
N HIS A 94 -0.91 3.61 9.58
CA HIS A 94 -0.52 2.26 9.21
C HIS A 94 0.32 1.58 10.30
N GLN A 95 1.17 2.30 11.04
CA GLN A 95 1.86 1.76 12.22
C GLN A 95 0.90 1.37 13.34
N ASN A 96 -0.18 2.13 13.55
CA ASN A 96 -1.18 1.80 14.55
C ASN A 96 -1.98 0.53 14.18
N LEU A 97 -2.21 0.28 12.88
CA LEU A 97 -2.77 -0.98 12.42
C LEU A 97 -1.91 -2.16 12.84
N LEU A 98 -0.61 -2.09 12.60
CA LEU A 98 0.35 -3.17 12.89
C LEU A 98 0.49 -3.52 14.37
N LYS A 99 0.08 -2.63 15.29
CA LYS A 99 0.08 -2.89 16.74
C LYS A 99 -1.09 -3.79 17.18
N ARG A 100 -2.01 -4.13 16.30
CA ARG A 100 -3.21 -4.91 16.63
C ARG A 100 -2.92 -6.41 16.64
N PRO A 101 -3.29 -7.13 17.72
CA PRO A 101 -2.94 -8.54 17.88
C PRO A 101 -3.83 -9.50 17.06
N GLN A 102 -4.86 -9.01 16.39
CA GLN A 102 -5.91 -9.83 15.74
C GLN A 102 -5.90 -9.76 14.21
N LEU A 103 -4.81 -9.24 13.60
CA LEU A 103 -4.70 -9.21 12.14
C LEU A 103 -4.49 -10.61 11.58
N THR A 104 -5.23 -10.94 10.50
CA THR A 104 -4.90 -12.11 9.68
C THR A 104 -3.56 -11.90 8.97
N ALA A 105 -2.92 -12.96 8.50
CA ALA A 105 -1.67 -12.85 7.77
C ALA A 105 -1.78 -11.93 6.53
N VAL A 106 -2.89 -12.01 5.79
CA VAL A 106 -3.15 -11.17 4.62
C VAL A 106 -3.28 -9.69 5.03
N GLN A 107 -4.03 -9.40 6.08
CA GLN A 107 -4.21 -8.04 6.59
C GLN A 107 -2.90 -7.44 7.12
N LEU A 108 -2.07 -8.27 7.77
CA LEU A 108 -0.74 -7.87 8.23
C LEU A 108 0.16 -7.51 7.04
N HIS A 109 0.21 -8.37 6.03
CA HIS A 109 1.03 -8.14 4.83
C HIS A 109 0.56 -6.91 4.04
N GLN A 110 -0.76 -6.72 3.92
CA GLN A 110 -1.33 -5.52 3.28
C GLN A 110 -0.95 -4.25 4.06
N SER A 111 -1.02 -4.27 5.39
CA SER A 111 -0.63 -3.14 6.22
C SER A 111 0.87 -2.85 6.13
N HIS A 112 1.73 -3.88 6.04
CA HIS A 112 3.17 -3.71 5.77
C HIS A 112 3.42 -3.07 4.41
N LEU A 113 2.70 -3.50 3.37
CA LEU A 113 2.83 -2.93 2.03
C LEU A 113 2.46 -1.44 2.01
N GLU A 114 1.35 -1.05 2.67
CA GLU A 114 0.94 0.35 2.73
C GLU A 114 1.91 1.21 3.55
N LEU A 115 2.43 0.67 4.66
CA LEU A 115 3.47 1.37 5.44
C LEU A 115 4.78 1.54 4.63
N ALA A 116 5.16 0.54 3.85
CA ALA A 116 6.33 0.66 2.96
C ALA A 116 6.13 1.75 1.90
N ARG A 117 4.93 1.84 1.33
CA ARG A 117 4.56 2.94 0.41
C ARG A 117 4.63 4.31 1.07
N ASP A 118 4.24 4.40 2.33
CA ASP A 118 4.38 5.64 3.09
C ASP A 118 5.86 6.00 3.29
N PHE A 119 6.71 5.01 3.62
CA PHE A 119 8.14 5.23 3.75
C PHE A 119 8.80 5.68 2.44
N ILE A 120 8.39 5.11 1.31
CA ILE A 120 8.83 5.58 -0.03
C ILE A 120 8.45 7.05 -0.23
N ALA A 121 7.18 7.39 0.05
CA ALA A 121 6.70 8.76 -0.09
C ALA A 121 7.39 9.75 0.87
N ALA A 122 7.86 9.28 2.02
CA ALA A 122 8.65 10.05 2.98
C ALA A 122 10.15 10.13 2.64
N GLY A 123 10.62 9.41 1.60
CA GLY A 123 12.06 9.29 1.28
C GLY A 123 12.85 8.42 2.28
N LEU A 124 12.17 7.64 3.11
CA LEU A 124 12.76 6.73 4.10
C LEU A 124 13.06 5.37 3.45
N TYR A 125 13.91 5.38 2.43
CA TYR A 125 14.14 4.24 1.54
C TYR A 125 14.66 3.00 2.27
N ASP A 126 15.59 3.14 3.22
CA ASP A 126 16.12 1.99 3.99
C ASP A 126 15.03 1.23 4.75
N ARG A 127 14.05 1.97 5.30
CA ARG A 127 12.91 1.38 6.02
C ARG A 127 11.94 0.69 5.07
N ALA A 128 11.71 1.31 3.92
CA ALA A 128 10.86 0.74 2.88
C ALA A 128 11.47 -0.55 2.34
N GLU A 129 12.76 -0.55 2.02
CA GLU A 129 13.52 -1.70 1.54
C GLU A 129 13.41 -2.88 2.50
N GLN A 130 13.66 -2.65 3.80
CA GLN A 130 13.57 -3.70 4.80
C GLN A 130 12.18 -4.34 4.83
N LEU A 131 11.10 -3.53 4.92
CA LEU A 131 9.74 -4.05 4.96
C LEU A 131 9.36 -4.80 3.69
N LEU A 132 9.75 -4.28 2.53
CA LEU A 132 9.43 -4.88 1.23
C LEU A 132 10.21 -6.18 1.02
N SER A 133 11.48 -6.24 1.42
CA SER A 133 12.29 -7.45 1.33
C SER A 133 11.71 -8.56 2.20
N ASP A 134 11.34 -8.24 3.44
CA ASP A 134 10.67 -9.19 4.33
C ASP A 134 9.34 -9.67 3.73
N LEU A 135 8.54 -8.76 3.20
CA LEU A 135 7.24 -9.08 2.59
C LEU A 135 7.39 -9.96 1.33
N ALA A 136 8.39 -9.70 0.50
CA ALA A 136 8.66 -10.48 -0.70
C ALA A 136 8.98 -11.94 -0.40
N VAL A 137 9.61 -12.21 0.77
CA VAL A 137 9.94 -13.57 1.22
C VAL A 137 8.79 -14.25 1.96
N GLN A 138 8.07 -13.49 2.80
CA GLN A 138 7.04 -14.06 3.69
C GLN A 138 5.69 -14.30 3.01
N SER A 139 5.39 -13.61 1.92
CA SER A 139 4.09 -13.66 1.28
C SER A 139 4.18 -13.92 -0.22
N THR A 140 3.70 -15.07 -0.66
CA THR A 140 3.59 -15.37 -2.11
C THR A 140 2.60 -14.45 -2.81
N GLU A 141 1.54 -14.01 -2.13
CA GLU A 141 0.51 -13.13 -2.68
C GLU A 141 1.05 -11.71 -2.94
N PHE A 142 1.84 -11.18 -2.01
CA PHE A 142 2.37 -9.81 -2.10
C PHE A 142 3.79 -9.74 -2.67
N SER A 143 4.46 -10.87 -2.90
CA SER A 143 5.87 -10.94 -3.34
C SER A 143 6.14 -10.09 -4.57
N ALA A 144 5.40 -10.31 -5.67
CA ALA A 144 5.59 -9.56 -6.90
C ALA A 144 5.34 -8.05 -6.73
N THR A 145 4.36 -7.68 -5.89
CA THR A 145 4.06 -6.27 -5.59
C THR A 145 5.15 -5.63 -4.76
N ALA A 146 5.65 -6.35 -3.75
CA ALA A 146 6.78 -5.89 -2.93
C ALA A 146 8.05 -5.70 -3.76
N GLN A 147 8.38 -6.65 -4.63
CA GLN A 147 9.52 -6.54 -5.55
C GLN A 147 9.42 -5.34 -6.49
N ARG A 148 8.20 -5.00 -6.96
CA ARG A 148 8.03 -3.78 -7.75
C ARG A 148 8.32 -2.51 -6.98
N HIS A 149 7.87 -2.42 -5.74
CA HIS A 149 8.19 -1.27 -4.91
C HIS A 149 9.67 -1.25 -4.49
N LEU A 150 10.34 -2.40 -4.42
CA LEU A 150 11.80 -2.44 -4.28
C LEU A 150 12.50 -1.84 -5.49
N LEU A 151 11.99 -2.06 -6.72
CA LEU A 151 12.52 -1.35 -7.90
C LEU A 151 12.38 0.16 -7.75
N ASP A 152 11.20 0.66 -7.34
CA ASP A 152 10.98 2.10 -7.11
C ASP A 152 11.99 2.67 -6.09
N VAL A 153 12.32 1.90 -5.04
CA VAL A 153 13.29 2.28 -4.01
C VAL A 153 14.71 2.35 -4.59
N HIS A 154 15.15 1.28 -5.27
CA HIS A 154 16.50 1.22 -5.84
C HIS A 154 16.70 2.23 -6.99
N GLU A 155 15.67 2.49 -7.80
CA GLU A 155 15.67 3.57 -8.79
C GLU A 155 15.88 4.94 -8.14
N ALA A 156 15.15 5.23 -7.05
CA ALA A 156 15.28 6.49 -6.33
C ALA A 156 16.69 6.68 -5.73
N GLN A 157 17.32 5.59 -5.30
CA GLN A 157 18.69 5.58 -4.77
C GLN A 157 19.77 5.47 -5.85
N ARG A 158 19.38 5.23 -7.11
CA ARG A 158 20.26 4.92 -8.25
C ARG A 158 21.14 3.67 -8.01
N ASP A 159 20.64 2.73 -7.23
CA ASP A 159 21.27 1.43 -7.07
C ASP A 159 20.84 0.50 -8.20
N TRP A 160 21.46 0.71 -9.36
CA TRP A 160 21.13 -0.02 -10.58
C TRP A 160 21.48 -1.49 -10.51
N VAL A 161 22.46 -1.86 -9.67
CA VAL A 161 22.86 -3.26 -9.47
C VAL A 161 21.76 -4.02 -8.75
N ALA A 162 21.27 -3.49 -7.63
CA ALA A 162 20.17 -4.08 -6.89
C ALA A 162 18.88 -4.09 -7.70
N ALA A 163 18.56 -2.98 -8.42
CA ALA A 163 17.42 -2.90 -9.32
C ALA A 163 17.44 -3.99 -10.41
N THR A 164 18.60 -4.23 -11.04
CA THR A 164 18.75 -5.29 -12.03
C THR A 164 18.51 -6.68 -11.42
N ALA A 165 19.05 -6.95 -10.24
CA ALA A 165 18.85 -8.24 -9.55
C ALA A 165 17.36 -8.52 -9.24
N ILE A 166 16.62 -7.49 -8.81
CA ILE A 166 15.15 -7.61 -8.59
C ILE A 166 14.41 -7.82 -9.92
N ALA A 167 14.79 -7.11 -10.98
CA ALA A 167 14.19 -7.30 -12.30
C ALA A 167 14.41 -8.74 -12.82
N ASP A 168 15.60 -9.30 -12.64
CA ASP A 168 15.92 -10.69 -13.00
C ASP A 168 15.05 -11.69 -12.21
N GLN A 169 14.82 -11.45 -10.92
CA GLN A 169 13.91 -12.28 -10.12
C GLN A 169 12.46 -12.23 -10.64
N LEU A 170 11.97 -11.05 -10.98
CA LEU A 170 10.62 -10.89 -11.56
C LEU A 170 10.49 -11.59 -12.90
N ILE A 171 11.51 -11.53 -13.76
CA ILE A 171 11.55 -12.24 -15.04
C ILE A 171 11.52 -13.75 -14.82
N ALA A 172 12.34 -14.26 -13.89
CA ALA A 172 12.38 -15.69 -13.58
C ALA A 172 11.06 -16.22 -13.03
N GLN A 173 10.35 -15.44 -12.22
CA GLN A 173 9.04 -15.79 -11.66
C GLN A 173 7.93 -15.80 -12.71
N ALA A 174 8.03 -14.97 -13.75
CA ALA A 174 7.03 -14.89 -14.81
C ALA A 174 7.04 -16.10 -15.76
N GLY A 175 8.15 -16.86 -15.84
CA GLY A 175 8.33 -18.03 -16.73
C GLY A 175 8.39 -17.66 -18.21
N GLU A 176 8.69 -18.63 -19.06
CA GLU A 176 8.88 -18.48 -20.54
C GLU A 176 7.59 -18.18 -21.33
N GLY A 177 6.53 -17.77 -20.76
CA GLY A 177 5.25 -17.49 -21.45
C GLY A 177 4.41 -16.41 -20.79
N GLY A 178 4.85 -15.92 -19.65
CA GLY A 178 4.15 -14.90 -18.92
C GLY A 178 4.62 -13.51 -19.35
N GLN A 179 3.80 -12.79 -20.14
CA GLN A 179 3.76 -11.35 -19.91
C GLN A 179 3.60 -11.21 -18.40
N SER A 180 4.63 -10.66 -17.73
CA SER A 180 4.53 -10.34 -16.33
C SER A 180 3.23 -9.58 -16.15
N ALA A 181 2.21 -10.28 -15.69
CA ALA A 181 0.87 -9.75 -15.49
C ALA A 181 0.88 -8.88 -14.25
N THR A 182 1.63 -7.82 -14.35
CA THR A 182 1.67 -6.76 -13.38
C THR A 182 0.91 -5.64 -14.01
N GLY A 183 -0.35 -5.57 -13.65
CA GLY A 183 -1.20 -4.48 -14.09
C GLY A 183 -0.47 -3.15 -13.98
N GLN A 184 -0.51 -2.35 -15.05
CA GLN A 184 -0.09 -0.95 -15.15
C GLN A 184 1.41 -0.61 -14.98
N GLY A 185 2.35 -1.56 -15.09
CA GLY A 185 3.78 -1.27 -15.07
C GLY A 185 4.51 -1.67 -16.35
N GLN A 186 5.71 -1.12 -16.58
CA GLN A 186 6.59 -1.56 -17.65
C GLN A 186 6.98 -3.05 -17.44
N PRO A 187 7.15 -3.83 -18.51
CA PRO A 187 7.63 -5.20 -18.40
C PRO A 187 8.99 -5.26 -17.69
N ALA A 188 9.22 -6.28 -16.86
CA ALA A 188 10.47 -6.41 -16.10
C ALA A 188 11.72 -6.47 -17.02
N GLN A 189 11.59 -7.05 -18.23
CA GLN A 189 12.64 -7.04 -19.24
C GLN A 189 13.02 -5.63 -19.69
N GLN A 190 12.05 -4.74 -19.85
CA GLN A 190 12.30 -3.36 -20.25
C GLN A 190 12.99 -2.56 -19.15
N LEU A 191 12.59 -2.77 -17.90
CA LEU A 191 13.24 -2.17 -16.74
C LEU A 191 14.68 -2.67 -16.61
N ARG A 192 14.90 -3.99 -16.75
CA ARG A 192 16.23 -4.58 -16.74
C ARG A 192 17.16 -3.94 -17.78
N GLY A 193 16.69 -3.81 -19.02
CA GLY A 193 17.45 -3.14 -20.10
C GLY A 193 17.82 -1.70 -19.73
N HIS A 194 16.86 -0.96 -19.14
CA HIS A 194 17.12 0.40 -18.66
C HIS A 194 18.22 0.43 -17.58
N TYR A 195 18.16 -0.44 -16.57
CA TYR A 195 19.16 -0.47 -15.48
C TYR A 195 20.55 -0.88 -15.96
N LEU A 196 20.62 -1.81 -16.93
CA LEU A 196 21.89 -2.17 -17.55
C LEU A 196 22.48 -0.99 -18.34
N CYS A 197 21.66 -0.21 -19.04
CA CYS A 197 22.13 1.02 -19.69
C CYS A 197 22.67 2.04 -18.68
N GLU A 198 22.01 2.22 -17.53
CA GLU A 198 22.52 3.13 -16.47
C GLU A 198 23.87 2.63 -15.91
N GLN A 199 24.04 1.31 -15.71
CA GLN A 199 25.31 0.74 -15.29
C GLN A 199 26.40 0.93 -16.37
N GLY A 200 26.03 0.77 -17.65
CA GLY A 200 26.93 1.03 -18.77
C GLY A 200 27.37 2.48 -18.85
N ASP A 201 26.42 3.42 -18.64
CA ASP A 201 26.73 4.86 -18.64
C ASP A 201 27.67 5.20 -17.47
N ALA A 202 27.44 4.63 -16.26
CA ALA A 202 28.31 4.83 -15.10
C ALA A 202 29.73 4.22 -15.32
N ALA A 203 29.84 3.06 -15.97
CA ALA A 203 31.12 2.46 -16.35
C ALA A 203 31.87 3.36 -17.36
N LEU A 204 31.15 3.94 -18.33
CA LEU A 204 31.73 4.84 -19.32
C LEU A 204 32.23 6.15 -18.67
N GLU A 205 31.50 6.70 -17.72
CA GLU A 205 31.93 7.88 -16.93
C GLU A 205 33.20 7.61 -16.12
N SER A 206 33.39 6.36 -15.65
CA SER A 206 34.60 5.94 -14.95
C SER A 206 35.77 5.62 -15.90
N GLY A 207 35.54 5.63 -17.21
CA GLY A 207 36.52 5.31 -18.24
C GLY A 207 36.64 3.83 -18.58
N ASP A 208 35.80 2.98 -18.03
CA ASP A 208 35.78 1.54 -18.32
C ASP A 208 34.90 1.25 -19.54
N VAL A 209 35.46 1.47 -20.71
CA VAL A 209 34.80 1.30 -22.00
C VAL A 209 34.37 -0.15 -22.26
N THR A 210 35.16 -1.11 -21.77
CA THR A 210 34.91 -2.55 -21.98
C THR A 210 33.69 -2.98 -21.21
N THR A 211 33.65 -2.68 -19.91
CA THR A 211 32.49 -2.99 -19.04
C THR A 211 31.22 -2.27 -19.50
N ALA A 212 31.35 -1.03 -19.98
CA ALA A 212 30.21 -0.31 -20.55
C ALA A 212 29.62 -1.05 -21.77
N GLY A 213 30.49 -1.54 -22.67
CA GLY A 213 30.07 -2.32 -23.84
C GLY A 213 29.34 -3.60 -23.42
N ASP A 214 29.86 -4.33 -22.45
CA ASP A 214 29.25 -5.57 -21.94
C ASP A 214 27.84 -5.33 -21.38
N PHE A 215 27.63 -4.25 -20.64
CA PHE A 215 26.31 -3.88 -20.12
C PHE A 215 25.32 -3.53 -21.23
N TYR A 216 25.72 -2.77 -22.26
CA TYR A 216 24.83 -2.46 -23.39
C TYR A 216 24.50 -3.69 -24.21
N GLU A 217 25.45 -4.60 -24.42
CA GLU A 217 25.20 -5.88 -25.11
C GLU A 217 24.25 -6.77 -24.29
N ASP A 218 24.40 -6.81 -22.96
CA ASP A 218 23.51 -7.55 -22.06
C ASP A 218 22.09 -6.99 -22.07
N ALA A 219 21.92 -5.67 -22.16
CA ALA A 219 20.62 -5.04 -22.32
C ALA A 219 19.93 -5.50 -23.62
N LEU A 220 20.69 -5.61 -24.72
CA LEU A 220 20.16 -6.09 -26.02
C LEU A 220 19.82 -7.58 -26.03
N ARG A 221 20.54 -8.43 -25.29
CA ARG A 221 20.18 -9.86 -25.19
C ARG A 221 18.79 -10.11 -24.59
N GLY A 222 18.33 -9.22 -23.72
CA GLY A 222 16.98 -9.30 -23.12
C GLY A 222 15.89 -8.72 -24.02
N GLN A 223 16.25 -7.73 -24.87
CA GLN A 223 15.31 -7.00 -25.70
C GLN A 223 16.01 -6.41 -26.92
N ASP A 224 15.95 -7.12 -28.04
CA ASP A 224 16.59 -6.73 -29.31
C ASP A 224 16.19 -5.34 -29.82
N GLN A 225 15.09 -4.78 -29.37
CA GLN A 225 14.55 -3.49 -29.82
C GLN A 225 14.83 -2.34 -28.86
N ASP A 226 15.73 -2.51 -27.87
CA ASP A 226 16.11 -1.43 -26.97
C ASP A 226 16.94 -0.38 -27.75
N LEU A 227 16.27 0.70 -28.15
CA LEU A 227 16.90 1.80 -28.91
C LEU A 227 18.00 2.48 -28.10
N ARG A 228 17.86 2.59 -26.77
CA ARG A 228 18.86 3.25 -25.92
C ARG A 228 20.15 2.43 -25.91
N ALA A 229 20.06 1.12 -25.64
CA ALA A 229 21.18 0.22 -25.64
C ALA A 229 21.91 0.22 -27.00
N ARG A 230 21.15 0.09 -28.10
CA ARG A 230 21.73 0.16 -29.47
C ARG A 230 22.44 1.48 -29.74
N MET A 231 21.84 2.61 -29.41
CA MET A 231 22.45 3.92 -29.61
C MET A 231 23.72 4.10 -28.77
N SER A 232 23.71 3.66 -27.51
CA SER A 232 24.87 3.74 -26.62
C SER A 232 26.00 2.85 -27.12
N LEU A 233 25.71 1.63 -27.53
CA LEU A 233 26.70 0.71 -28.10
C LEU A 233 27.29 1.24 -29.44
N ALA A 234 26.44 1.78 -30.32
CA ALA A 234 26.88 2.36 -31.57
C ALA A 234 27.82 3.58 -31.35
N LYS A 235 27.47 4.46 -30.41
CA LYS A 235 28.31 5.60 -30.03
C LYS A 235 29.68 5.15 -29.49
N LEU A 236 29.66 4.12 -28.65
CA LEU A 236 30.87 3.55 -28.06
C LEU A 236 31.80 2.95 -29.12
N ARG A 237 31.26 2.18 -30.08
CA ARG A 237 32.01 1.60 -31.20
C ARG A 237 32.58 2.67 -32.15
N LEU A 238 31.79 3.72 -32.43
CA LEU A 238 32.25 4.86 -33.22
C LEU A 238 33.40 5.60 -32.53
N SER A 239 33.34 5.79 -31.22
CA SER A 239 34.41 6.43 -30.43
C SER A 239 35.70 5.59 -30.38
N ALA A 240 35.56 4.26 -30.47
CA ALA A 240 36.65 3.31 -30.57
C ALA A 240 37.28 3.21 -31.98
N GLY A 241 36.70 3.92 -32.97
CA GLY A 241 37.22 3.93 -34.33
C GLY A 241 36.75 2.75 -35.21
N ASP A 242 35.70 2.07 -34.82
CA ASP A 242 35.09 0.93 -35.56
C ASP A 242 33.69 1.30 -36.09
N PRO A 243 33.60 2.01 -37.23
CA PRO A 243 32.33 2.43 -37.81
C PRO A 243 31.52 1.25 -38.42
N GLU A 244 32.19 0.17 -38.84
CA GLU A 244 31.49 -0.99 -39.41
C GLU A 244 30.74 -1.75 -38.33
N ALA A 245 31.37 -1.94 -37.16
CA ALA A 245 30.69 -2.55 -36.01
C ALA A 245 29.58 -1.67 -35.41
N ALA A 246 29.60 -0.36 -35.65
CA ALA A 246 28.56 0.55 -35.19
C ALA A 246 27.26 0.47 -36.00
N LEU A 247 27.30 -0.08 -37.23
CA LEU A 247 26.15 -0.26 -38.12
C LEU A 247 25.51 -1.67 -38.04
N ALA A 248 26.14 -2.56 -37.36
CA ALA A 248 25.65 -3.94 -37.14
C ALA A 248 24.74 -4.04 -35.92
#